data_bc631afdeee37e809538007b808212f8
#
_entry.id   bc631afdeee37e809538007b808212f8
#
_cell.length_a   1.000
_cell.length_b   1.000
_cell.length_c   1.000
_cell.angle_alpha   90.00
_cell.angle_beta   90.00
_cell.angle_gamma   90.00
#
_symmetry.space_group_name_H-M   'P 1'
#
loop_
_entity.id
_entity.type
_entity.pdbx_description
1 polymer ?
#
loop_
_entity_poly.entity_id
_entity_poly.type
_entity_poly.pdbx_seq_one_letter_code
_entity_poly.pdbx_strand_id
1 'polypeptide(L)'
;MRLGLEYVGPKTSWASRRYTFIHTLAEMKELIAEINTGNVGFVLDSWHWWHAGDTVADLLTLKGNDVIAVDLNDAPAAVPKEQQSDGRRELPCATGVIDVGAFLKALNEIGYDGPVRAEPFNKAVNGMSKEEACAVTAVALKKAFALIN
;
A
#
# COMPACT_ATOMS: atom_id res chain seq x y z
N MET A 1 -13.64 1.80 18.38
CA MET A 1 -12.47 1.23 17.65
C MET A 1 -12.79 1.21 16.17
N ARG A 2 -11.86 1.56 15.29
CA ARG A 2 -11.99 1.45 13.85
C ARG A 2 -11.14 0.29 13.34
N LEU A 3 -11.61 -0.44 12.33
CA LEU A 3 -10.94 -1.59 11.74
C LEU A 3 -10.60 -1.27 10.28
N GLY A 4 -9.34 -1.44 9.88
CA GLY A 4 -8.91 -1.35 8.49
C GLY A 4 -8.83 -2.73 7.86
N LEU A 5 -9.35 -2.85 6.64
CA LEU A 5 -9.23 -4.03 5.80
C LEU A 5 -8.34 -3.72 4.62
N GLU A 6 -7.51 -4.69 4.22
CA GLU A 6 -6.58 -4.58 3.12
C GLU A 6 -6.91 -5.60 2.03
N TYR A 7 -6.96 -5.16 0.78
CA TYR A 7 -7.03 -6.06 -0.37
C TYR A 7 -5.63 -6.46 -0.84
N VAL A 8 -5.50 -7.59 -1.50
CA VAL A 8 -4.21 -8.19 -1.86
C VAL A 8 -4.00 -8.15 -3.37
N GLY A 9 -3.34 -7.12 -3.89
CA GLY A 9 -3.18 -6.87 -5.33
C GLY A 9 -2.35 -7.90 -6.12
N PRO A 10 -1.23 -8.45 -5.60
CA PRO A 10 -0.40 -9.38 -6.37
C PRO A 10 -1.13 -10.67 -6.74
N LYS A 11 -1.13 -11.02 -8.04
CA LYS A 11 -1.74 -12.26 -8.55
C LYS A 11 -1.14 -13.52 -7.93
N THR A 12 0.14 -13.49 -7.63
CA THR A 12 0.84 -14.58 -6.94
C THR A 12 0.28 -14.88 -5.56
N SER A 13 -0.42 -13.93 -4.94
CA SER A 13 -1.04 -14.05 -3.62
C SER A 13 -2.53 -14.36 -3.71
N TRP A 14 -3.33 -13.51 -4.37
CA TRP A 14 -4.78 -13.65 -4.38
C TRP A 14 -5.29 -14.87 -5.18
N ALA A 15 -4.54 -15.32 -6.20
CA ALA A 15 -4.90 -16.50 -7.00
C ALA A 15 -4.27 -17.81 -6.47
N SER A 16 -3.53 -17.78 -5.37
CA SER A 16 -2.75 -18.93 -4.86
C SER A 16 -3.58 -19.96 -4.11
N ARG A 17 -4.83 -19.68 -3.79
CA ARG A 17 -5.71 -20.53 -2.97
C ARG A 17 -6.93 -21.01 -3.76
N ARG A 18 -7.67 -21.96 -3.18
CA ARG A 18 -8.90 -22.51 -3.77
C ARG A 18 -9.94 -21.42 -4.10
N TYR A 19 -10.02 -20.40 -3.29
CA TYR A 19 -10.91 -19.27 -3.48
C TYR A 19 -10.09 -18.01 -3.73
N THR A 20 -10.50 -17.24 -4.72
CA THR A 20 -9.91 -15.92 -5.02
C THR A 20 -10.16 -14.98 -3.86
N PHE A 21 -9.12 -14.27 -3.43
CA PHE A 21 -9.27 -13.22 -2.42
C PHE A 21 -9.56 -11.88 -3.07
N ILE A 22 -10.16 -10.96 -2.34
CA ILE A 22 -10.39 -9.57 -2.73
C ILE A 22 -9.06 -8.92 -3.09
N HIS A 23 -8.95 -8.36 -4.30
CA HIS A 23 -7.67 -7.93 -4.84
C HIS A 23 -7.67 -6.56 -5.53
N THR A 24 -8.80 -5.86 -5.52
CA THR A 24 -8.94 -4.50 -6.03
C THR A 24 -9.61 -3.58 -5.02
N LEU A 25 -9.40 -2.27 -5.17
CA LEU A 25 -10.08 -1.26 -4.38
C LEU A 25 -11.60 -1.34 -4.53
N ALA A 26 -12.09 -1.58 -5.74
CA ALA A 26 -13.53 -1.70 -6.03
C ALA A 26 -14.17 -2.85 -5.25
N GLU A 27 -13.57 -4.06 -5.29
CA GLU A 27 -14.07 -5.22 -4.54
C GLU A 27 -14.04 -4.98 -3.02
N MET A 28 -13.01 -4.31 -2.51
CA MET A 28 -12.94 -3.98 -1.09
C MET A 28 -14.00 -2.93 -0.69
N LYS A 29 -14.32 -1.98 -1.58
CA LYS A 29 -15.44 -1.04 -1.35
C LYS A 29 -16.77 -1.78 -1.22
N GLU A 30 -17.02 -2.77 -2.06
CA GLU A 30 -18.23 -3.60 -2.00
C GLU A 30 -18.30 -4.34 -0.65
N LEU A 31 -17.22 -4.99 -0.24
CA LEU A 31 -17.18 -5.69 1.06
C LEU A 31 -17.43 -4.72 2.24
N ILE A 32 -16.79 -3.57 2.26
CA ILE A 32 -16.97 -2.58 3.35
C ILE A 32 -18.43 -2.08 3.38
N ALA A 33 -19.03 -1.87 2.21
CA ALA A 33 -20.43 -1.49 2.10
C ALA A 33 -21.38 -2.58 2.63
N GLU A 34 -21.13 -3.85 2.34
CA GLU A 34 -21.90 -4.98 2.84
C GLU A 34 -21.76 -5.16 4.37
N ILE A 35 -20.57 -4.92 4.93
CA ILE A 35 -20.34 -4.96 6.38
C ILE A 35 -21.17 -3.88 7.09
N ASN A 36 -21.28 -2.69 6.52
CA ASN A 36 -22.16 -1.57 6.91
C ASN A 36 -22.19 -1.26 8.43
N THR A 37 -21.08 -1.37 9.12
CA THR A 37 -21.01 -1.07 10.58
C THR A 37 -20.53 0.35 10.88
N GLY A 38 -20.12 1.10 9.86
CA GLY A 38 -19.65 2.49 9.96
C GLY A 38 -18.28 2.69 10.63
N ASN A 39 -17.63 1.62 11.09
CA ASN A 39 -16.32 1.66 11.73
C ASN A 39 -15.25 0.84 11.00
N VAL A 40 -15.58 0.29 9.84
CA VAL A 40 -14.65 -0.43 8.96
C VAL A 40 -14.23 0.49 7.79
N GLY A 41 -12.97 0.45 7.43
CA GLY A 41 -12.40 1.21 6.32
C GLY A 41 -11.18 0.52 5.73
N PHE A 42 -10.41 1.25 4.96
CA PHE A 42 -9.26 0.71 4.23
C PHE A 42 -7.96 0.78 5.01
N VAL A 43 -7.15 -0.27 4.93
CA VAL A 43 -5.69 -0.13 4.91
C VAL A 43 -5.30 -0.04 3.44
N LEU A 44 -4.68 1.06 3.04
CA LEU A 44 -4.20 1.27 1.67
C LEU A 44 -2.69 1.07 1.62
N ASP A 45 -2.25 0.09 0.84
CA ASP A 45 -0.84 -0.13 0.57
C ASP A 45 -0.53 0.23 -0.89
N SER A 46 0.49 1.06 -1.11
CA SER A 46 0.96 1.42 -2.45
C SER A 46 1.36 0.21 -3.29
N TRP A 47 1.87 -0.86 -2.66
CA TRP A 47 2.17 -2.14 -3.30
C TRP A 47 0.90 -2.81 -3.85
N HIS A 48 -0.13 -2.95 -3.02
CA HIS A 48 -1.38 -3.58 -3.42
C HIS A 48 -2.14 -2.74 -4.44
N TRP A 49 -2.20 -1.42 -4.27
CA TRP A 49 -2.75 -0.47 -5.23
C TRP A 49 -2.11 -0.63 -6.63
N TRP A 50 -0.78 -0.61 -6.69
CA TRP A 50 -0.07 -0.75 -7.97
C TRP A 50 -0.29 -2.13 -8.60
N HIS A 51 -0.25 -3.21 -7.81
CA HIS A 51 -0.45 -4.57 -8.30
C HIS A 51 -1.87 -4.82 -8.79
N ALA A 52 -2.89 -4.26 -8.14
CA ALA A 52 -4.29 -4.33 -8.57
C ALA A 52 -4.52 -3.63 -9.93
N GLY A 53 -3.65 -2.67 -10.27
CA GLY A 53 -3.84 -1.79 -11.42
C GLY A 53 -4.84 -0.68 -11.14
N ASP A 54 -5.14 -0.43 -9.87
CA ASP A 54 -5.96 0.69 -9.43
C ASP A 54 -5.26 2.01 -9.77
N THR A 55 -6.03 3.04 -10.07
CA THR A 55 -5.54 4.35 -10.52
C THR A 55 -5.64 5.42 -9.44
N VAL A 56 -5.04 6.56 -9.67
CA VAL A 56 -5.26 7.76 -8.85
C VAL A 56 -6.74 8.14 -8.81
N ALA A 57 -7.45 8.01 -9.95
CA ALA A 57 -8.88 8.31 -10.01
C ALA A 57 -9.70 7.40 -9.08
N ASP A 58 -9.30 6.13 -8.92
CA ASP A 58 -9.96 5.20 -8.00
C ASP A 58 -9.74 5.65 -6.53
N LEU A 59 -8.53 6.06 -6.17
CA LEU A 59 -8.23 6.61 -4.84
C LEU A 59 -9.05 7.86 -4.54
N LEU A 60 -9.21 8.76 -5.53
CA LEU A 60 -9.99 9.99 -5.39
C LEU A 60 -11.50 9.75 -5.21
N THR A 61 -11.98 8.52 -5.38
CA THR A 61 -13.37 8.15 -5.03
C THR A 61 -13.58 7.93 -3.53
N LEU A 62 -12.51 7.91 -2.74
CA LEU A 62 -12.55 7.77 -1.28
C LEU A 62 -12.59 9.15 -0.60
N LYS A 63 -12.87 9.12 0.70
CA LYS A 63 -12.71 10.25 1.62
C LYS A 63 -11.63 9.91 2.64
N GLY A 64 -10.94 10.89 3.18
CA GLY A 64 -9.90 10.64 4.19
C GLY A 64 -10.38 9.77 5.36
N ASN A 65 -11.63 9.93 5.77
CA ASN A 65 -12.23 9.12 6.83
C ASN A 65 -12.50 7.66 6.45
N ASP A 66 -12.47 7.29 5.18
CA ASP A 66 -12.62 5.89 4.76
C ASP A 66 -11.31 5.13 4.97
N VAL A 67 -10.18 5.84 5.09
CA VAL A 67 -8.84 5.26 5.25
C VAL A 67 -8.46 5.20 6.73
N ILE A 68 -8.02 4.04 7.18
CA ILE A 68 -7.64 3.76 8.58
C ILE A 68 -6.12 3.87 8.76
N ALA A 69 -5.36 3.30 7.81
CA ALA A 69 -3.91 3.33 7.80
C ALA A 69 -3.38 3.23 6.36
N VAL A 70 -2.15 3.66 6.18
CA VAL A 70 -1.46 3.62 4.88
C VAL A 70 -0.11 2.95 5.03
N ASP A 71 0.18 2.00 4.13
CA ASP A 71 1.48 1.37 3.98
C ASP A 71 2.15 1.81 2.68
N LEU A 72 3.43 2.18 2.77
CA LEU A 72 4.24 2.58 1.62
C LEU A 72 5.30 1.55 1.32
N ASN A 73 5.32 1.13 0.08
CA ASN A 73 6.30 0.22 -0.50
C ASN A 73 6.64 0.64 -1.94
N ASP A 74 7.73 0.12 -2.47
CA ASP A 74 8.06 0.18 -3.88
C ASP A 74 8.27 -1.24 -4.42
N ALA A 75 8.42 -1.38 -5.74
CA ALA A 75 8.51 -2.67 -6.41
C ALA A 75 9.89 -2.90 -7.02
N PRO A 76 10.39 -4.16 -7.07
CA PRO A 76 11.67 -4.47 -7.69
C PRO A 76 11.62 -4.22 -9.20
N ALA A 77 12.49 -3.35 -9.71
CA ALA A 77 12.52 -2.94 -11.11
C ALA A 77 12.92 -4.07 -12.09
N ALA A 78 13.72 -5.04 -11.62
CA ALA A 78 14.22 -6.12 -12.45
C ALA A 78 13.29 -7.34 -12.57
N VAL A 79 12.11 -7.31 -11.90
CA VAL A 79 11.17 -8.42 -11.87
C VAL A 79 9.88 -8.02 -12.56
N PRO A 80 9.39 -8.78 -13.58
CA PRO A 80 8.09 -8.52 -14.18
C PRO A 80 6.96 -8.51 -13.13
N LYS A 81 6.01 -7.60 -13.26
CA LYS A 81 4.92 -7.38 -12.30
C LYS A 81 4.20 -8.68 -11.91
N GLU A 82 3.91 -9.53 -12.88
CA GLU A 82 3.17 -10.78 -12.70
C GLU A 82 3.97 -11.86 -11.96
N GLN A 83 5.28 -11.69 -11.84
CA GLN A 83 6.19 -12.59 -11.14
C GLN A 83 6.61 -12.05 -9.77
N GLN A 84 6.21 -10.85 -9.44
CA GLN A 84 6.52 -10.26 -8.14
C GLN A 84 5.73 -10.95 -7.04
N SER A 85 6.35 -11.09 -5.89
CA SER A 85 5.76 -11.73 -4.72
C SER A 85 5.77 -10.80 -3.53
N ASP A 86 4.78 -10.94 -2.69
CA ASP A 86 4.49 -10.09 -1.54
C ASP A 86 5.67 -9.95 -0.56
N GLY A 87 6.43 -11.03 -0.35
CA GLY A 87 7.60 -11.03 0.53
C GLY A 87 8.88 -10.41 -0.07
N ARG A 88 8.81 -9.75 -1.24
CA ARG A 88 9.96 -9.17 -1.95
C ARG A 88 9.66 -7.76 -2.44
N ARG A 89 9.36 -6.91 -1.52
CA ARG A 89 9.10 -5.49 -1.78
C ARG A 89 10.38 -4.68 -1.65
N GLU A 90 10.36 -3.45 -2.17
CA GLU A 90 11.41 -2.46 -1.96
C GLU A 90 10.91 -1.35 -1.01
N LEU A 91 11.84 -0.67 -0.35
CA LEU A 91 11.50 0.49 0.48
C LEU A 91 10.87 1.61 -0.37
N PRO A 92 10.00 2.44 0.19
CA PRO A 92 9.38 3.55 -0.53
C PRO A 92 10.37 4.38 -1.34
N CYS A 93 10.08 4.62 -2.61
CA CYS A 93 10.92 5.40 -3.54
C CYS A 93 12.32 4.80 -3.79
N ALA A 94 12.56 3.51 -3.55
CA ALA A 94 13.85 2.89 -3.79
C ALA A 94 14.14 2.70 -5.28
N THR A 95 13.14 2.35 -6.07
CA THR A 95 13.25 2.05 -7.50
C THR A 95 12.48 3.02 -8.38
N GLY A 96 11.40 3.61 -7.86
CA GLY A 96 10.49 4.46 -8.62
C GLY A 96 9.55 3.69 -9.56
N VAL A 97 9.41 2.39 -9.39
CA VAL A 97 8.46 1.56 -10.16
C VAL A 97 7.03 1.89 -9.76
N ILE A 98 6.78 2.07 -8.46
CA ILE A 98 5.51 2.56 -7.95
C ILE A 98 5.59 4.08 -7.84
N ASP A 99 4.63 4.79 -8.44
CA ASP A 99 4.51 6.24 -8.28
C ASP A 99 3.95 6.59 -6.88
N VAL A 100 4.83 6.46 -5.87
CA VAL A 100 4.52 6.80 -4.48
C VAL A 100 4.11 8.27 -4.34
N GLY A 101 4.64 9.14 -5.18
CA GLY A 101 4.28 10.56 -5.20
C GLY A 101 2.83 10.79 -5.59
N ALA A 102 2.37 10.15 -6.68
CA ALA A 102 0.98 10.23 -7.13
C ALA A 102 0.02 9.62 -6.08
N PHE A 103 0.40 8.48 -5.49
CA PHE A 103 -0.35 7.83 -4.42
C PHE A 103 -0.54 8.76 -3.20
N LEU A 104 0.54 9.34 -2.69
CA LEU A 104 0.49 10.26 -1.55
C LEU A 104 -0.27 11.55 -1.85
N LYS A 105 -0.14 12.11 -3.06
CA LYS A 105 -0.90 13.30 -3.48
C LYS A 105 -2.40 13.02 -3.47
N ALA A 106 -2.83 11.85 -3.97
CA ALA A 106 -4.24 11.46 -3.92
C ALA A 106 -4.75 11.36 -2.47
N LEU A 107 -3.97 10.76 -1.56
CA LEU A 107 -4.32 10.69 -0.14
C LEU A 107 -4.46 12.06 0.50
N ASN A 108 -3.54 12.99 0.19
CA ASN A 108 -3.63 14.37 0.65
C ASN A 108 -4.87 15.08 0.11
N GLU A 109 -5.22 14.88 -1.17
CA GLU A 109 -6.38 15.47 -1.83
C GLU A 109 -7.71 15.01 -1.22
N ILE A 110 -7.83 13.73 -0.84
CA ILE A 110 -9.02 13.21 -0.16
C ILE A 110 -9.09 13.60 1.33
N GLY A 111 -8.08 14.32 1.84
CA GLY A 111 -8.01 14.80 3.22
C GLY A 111 -7.62 13.71 4.24
N TYR A 112 -6.82 12.73 3.84
CA TYR A 112 -6.29 11.75 4.78
C TYR A 112 -5.19 12.35 5.65
N ASP A 113 -5.33 12.27 6.97
CA ASP A 113 -4.39 12.80 7.97
C ASP A 113 -3.92 11.73 9.00
N GLY A 114 -4.20 10.46 8.69
CA GLY A 114 -3.88 9.33 9.56
C GLY A 114 -2.42 8.83 9.43
N PRO A 115 -2.11 7.68 10.07
CA PRO A 115 -0.77 7.12 10.08
C PRO A 115 -0.34 6.60 8.71
N VAL A 116 0.89 6.93 8.34
CA VAL A 116 1.59 6.41 7.15
C VAL A 116 2.88 5.74 7.61
N ARG A 117 3.09 4.50 7.22
CA ARG A 117 4.26 3.71 7.58
C ARG A 117 4.84 2.99 6.37
N ALA A 118 6.05 2.47 6.48
CA ALA A 118 6.57 1.45 5.56
C ALA A 118 6.28 0.06 6.11
N GLU A 119 5.95 -0.89 5.23
CA GLU A 119 5.84 -2.30 5.57
C GLU A 119 6.96 -3.08 4.86
N PRO A 120 8.18 -3.15 5.45
CA PRO A 120 9.37 -3.58 4.74
C PRO A 120 9.46 -5.10 4.64
N PHE A 121 8.68 -5.73 3.78
CA PHE A 121 8.91 -7.10 3.33
C PHE A 121 10.14 -7.17 2.42
N ASN A 122 11.28 -6.71 2.94
CA ASN A 122 12.54 -6.59 2.23
C ASN A 122 13.63 -7.42 2.92
N LYS A 123 14.20 -8.38 2.20
CA LYS A 123 15.17 -9.31 2.77
C LYS A 123 16.44 -8.61 3.28
N ALA A 124 16.90 -7.57 2.58
CA ALA A 124 18.10 -6.84 2.98
C ALA A 124 17.85 -6.07 4.28
N VAL A 125 16.72 -5.36 4.39
CA VAL A 125 16.32 -4.65 5.61
C VAL A 125 16.12 -5.61 6.78
N ASN A 126 15.49 -6.76 6.55
CA ASN A 126 15.25 -7.77 7.58
C ASN A 126 16.53 -8.45 8.08
N GLY A 127 17.64 -8.35 7.32
CA GLY A 127 18.97 -8.84 7.72
C GLY A 127 19.83 -7.82 8.47
N MET A 128 19.37 -6.58 8.61
CA MET A 128 20.07 -5.50 9.33
C MET A 128 19.86 -5.58 10.85
N SER A 129 20.66 -4.86 11.61
CA SER A 129 20.33 -4.55 13.01
C SER A 129 19.05 -3.72 13.07
N LYS A 130 18.38 -3.69 14.23
CA LYS A 130 17.14 -2.91 14.40
C LYS A 130 17.37 -1.42 14.15
N GLU A 131 18.50 -0.91 14.61
CA GLU A 131 18.91 0.48 14.48
C GLU A 131 19.14 0.85 13.01
N GLU A 132 19.85 0.01 12.25
CA GLU A 132 20.08 0.21 10.82
C GLU A 132 18.79 0.12 10.02
N ALA A 133 17.97 -0.90 10.28
CA ALA A 133 16.66 -1.08 9.61
C ALA A 133 15.75 0.14 9.84
N CYS A 134 15.68 0.65 11.07
CA CYS A 134 14.93 1.88 11.38
C CYS A 134 15.51 3.10 10.65
N ALA A 135 16.82 3.24 10.60
CA ALA A 135 17.48 4.38 9.97
C ALA A 135 17.21 4.42 8.45
N VAL A 136 17.41 3.30 7.73
CA VAL A 136 17.18 3.25 6.28
C VAL A 136 15.70 3.42 5.93
N THR A 137 14.79 2.85 6.72
CA THR A 137 13.35 3.00 6.55
C THR A 137 12.90 4.45 6.77
N ALA A 138 13.44 5.12 7.80
CA ALA A 138 13.16 6.53 8.05
C ALA A 138 13.63 7.44 6.91
N VAL A 139 14.78 7.15 6.31
CA VAL A 139 15.28 7.87 5.13
C VAL A 139 14.32 7.69 3.94
N ALA A 140 13.85 6.47 3.70
CA ALA A 140 12.91 6.17 2.61
C ALA A 140 11.57 6.90 2.80
N LEU A 141 11.01 6.89 4.01
CA LEU A 141 9.78 7.64 4.33
C LEU A 141 9.97 9.15 4.15
N LYS A 142 11.07 9.72 4.63
CA LYS A 142 11.38 11.15 4.43
C LYS A 142 11.46 11.51 2.95
N LYS A 143 12.06 10.65 2.12
CA LYS A 143 12.12 10.82 0.67
C LYS A 143 10.71 10.81 0.06
N ALA A 144 9.84 9.87 0.50
CA ALA A 144 8.47 9.80 0.02
C ALA A 144 7.67 11.07 0.37
N PHE A 145 7.72 11.52 1.62
CA PHE A 145 7.03 12.74 2.05
C PHE A 145 7.54 14.02 1.36
N ALA A 146 8.81 14.05 0.97
CA ALA A 146 9.35 15.20 0.21
C ALA A 146 8.72 15.34 -1.20
N LEU A 147 7.97 14.35 -1.69
CA LEU A 147 7.28 14.42 -2.99
C LEU A 147 5.95 15.20 -2.94
N ILE A 148 5.45 15.50 -1.75
CA ILE A 148 4.15 16.15 -1.52
C ILE A 148 4.25 17.49 -0.75
N ASN A 149 5.47 17.89 -0.37
CA ASN A 149 5.76 19.17 0.31
C ASN A 149 6.13 20.27 -0.68
#